data_9585756004a92529076bfee88d591051
#
_entry.id   9585756004a92529076bfee88d591051
#
_cell.length_a   1.000
_cell.length_b   1.000
_cell.length_c   1.000
_cell.angle_alpha   90.00
_cell.angle_beta   90.00
_cell.angle_gamma   90.00
#
_symmetry.space_group_name_H-M   'P 1'
#
loop_
_entity.id
_entity.type
_entity.pdbx_description
1 polymer ?
#
loop_
_entity_poly.entity_id
_entity_poly.type
_entity_poly.pdbx_seq_one_letter_code
_entity_poly.pdbx_strand_id
1 'polypeptide(L)'
;MNEFLNSKVFGIKWSRLLTNCQQTLYMVGWGLLIGTFFGLILALVLVLTRKGGVIQGKVSRILYAVVNVYVNVIRSVPFVILLVTIMPLTRLIMGTTIGSTAALVPLVLYISPYLARLLENSLLECSPGIIEAAQAMGANTWQIIRYFLMPETLGSMVLALTTGAIGLLGASAMAGYVGGGGVGDLTLTYGYEKMNTPLMILTVVILVVFVQLIQFLGGAVSRKLRAHR
;
A
#
# COMPACT_ATOMS: atom_id res chain seq x y z
N MET A 1 -18.99 -3.31 30.47
CA MET A 1 -18.26 -2.88 29.24
C MET A 1 -17.73 -1.46 29.37
N ASN A 2 -18.53 -0.50 29.87
CA ASN A 2 -18.09 0.91 30.03
C ASN A 2 -16.99 1.11 31.07
N GLU A 3 -16.94 0.34 32.15
CA GLU A 3 -15.89 0.42 33.18
C GLU A 3 -14.54 -0.06 32.64
N PHE A 4 -14.52 -1.15 31.85
CA PHE A 4 -13.32 -1.65 31.20
C PHE A 4 -12.73 -0.64 30.22
N LEU A 5 -13.55 -0.01 29.38
CA LEU A 5 -13.11 1.02 28.41
C LEU A 5 -12.54 2.27 29.05
N ASN A 6 -12.94 2.57 30.30
CA ASN A 6 -12.44 3.69 31.08
C ASN A 6 -11.24 3.34 31.97
N SER A 7 -10.92 2.05 32.14
CA SER A 7 -9.72 1.64 32.86
C SER A 7 -8.45 2.08 32.11
N LYS A 8 -7.39 2.34 32.86
CA LYS A 8 -6.11 2.82 32.28
C LYS A 8 -5.16 1.65 32.09
N VAL A 9 -4.53 1.58 30.92
CA VAL A 9 -3.41 0.69 30.61
C VAL A 9 -2.19 1.54 30.32
N PHE A 10 -1.18 1.38 31.16
CA PHE A 10 0.05 2.17 31.08
C PHE A 10 -0.19 3.69 30.93
N GLY A 11 -1.18 4.22 31.65
CA GLY A 11 -1.49 5.66 31.69
C GLY A 11 -2.45 6.17 30.62
N ILE A 12 -2.87 5.35 29.65
CA ILE A 12 -3.91 5.70 28.66
C ILE A 12 -5.20 4.88 28.88
N LYS A 13 -6.33 5.41 28.43
CA LYS A 13 -7.61 4.68 28.47
C LYS A 13 -7.64 3.60 27.36
N TRP A 14 -8.25 2.45 27.65
CA TRP A 14 -8.49 1.42 26.66
C TRP A 14 -9.25 1.94 25.43
N SER A 15 -10.23 2.80 25.63
CA SER A 15 -10.97 3.42 24.54
C SER A 15 -10.03 4.14 23.54
N ARG A 16 -9.03 4.86 24.04
CA ARG A 16 -8.05 5.55 23.20
C ARG A 16 -7.18 4.56 22.42
N LEU A 17 -6.72 3.49 23.06
CA LEU A 17 -5.95 2.44 22.39
C LEU A 17 -6.74 1.85 21.22
N LEU A 18 -8.01 1.47 21.46
CA LEU A 18 -8.88 0.92 20.43
C LEU A 18 -9.14 1.91 19.30
N THR A 19 -9.41 3.18 19.61
CA THR A 19 -9.59 4.22 18.59
C THR A 19 -8.36 4.35 17.71
N ASN A 20 -7.16 4.34 18.28
CA ASN A 20 -5.92 4.42 17.52
C ASN A 20 -5.67 3.15 16.67
N CYS A 21 -6.03 1.96 17.15
CA CYS A 21 -6.01 0.74 16.33
C CYS A 21 -6.97 0.86 15.14
N GLN A 22 -8.19 1.36 15.34
CA GLN A 22 -9.16 1.59 14.27
C GLN A 22 -8.66 2.61 13.26
N GLN A 23 -8.05 3.70 13.71
CA GLN A 23 -7.45 4.71 12.82
C GLN A 23 -6.33 4.13 11.96
N THR A 24 -5.46 3.29 12.53
CA THR A 24 -4.41 2.60 11.77
C THR A 24 -5.02 1.66 10.73
N LEU A 25 -6.00 0.84 11.11
CA LEU A 25 -6.69 -0.06 10.18
C LEU A 25 -7.43 0.72 9.08
N TYR A 26 -8.03 1.85 9.41
CA TYR A 26 -8.66 2.76 8.46
C TYR A 26 -7.65 3.31 7.43
N MET A 27 -6.51 3.85 7.91
CA MET A 27 -5.47 4.40 7.03
C MET A 27 -4.86 3.32 6.14
N VAL A 28 -4.55 2.15 6.71
CA VAL A 28 -3.97 1.02 5.94
C VAL A 28 -5.00 0.43 4.98
N GLY A 29 -6.23 0.21 5.41
CA GLY A 29 -7.29 -0.39 4.58
C GLY A 29 -7.64 0.49 3.37
N TRP A 30 -8.01 1.75 3.60
CA TRP A 30 -8.34 2.67 2.51
C TRP A 30 -7.12 3.05 1.68
N GLY A 31 -5.98 3.28 2.32
CA GLY A 31 -4.73 3.55 1.61
C GLY A 31 -4.33 2.40 0.69
N LEU A 32 -4.44 1.16 1.13
CA LEU A 32 -4.16 -0.03 0.32
C LEU A 32 -5.17 -0.17 -0.83
N LEU A 33 -6.47 0.01 -0.57
CA LEU A 33 -7.51 -0.14 -1.58
C LEU A 33 -7.33 0.89 -2.71
N ILE A 34 -7.23 2.17 -2.36
CA ILE A 34 -7.06 3.24 -3.35
C ILE A 34 -5.67 3.14 -4.01
N GLY A 35 -4.63 2.87 -3.22
CA GLY A 35 -3.27 2.70 -3.71
C GLY A 35 -3.13 1.51 -4.66
N THR A 36 -3.84 0.40 -4.42
CA THR A 36 -3.88 -0.75 -5.33
C THR A 36 -4.55 -0.40 -6.64
N PHE A 37 -5.65 0.34 -6.61
CA PHE A 37 -6.33 0.77 -7.84
C PHE A 37 -5.39 1.60 -8.74
N PHE A 38 -4.77 2.64 -8.22
CA PHE A 38 -3.83 3.45 -9.00
C PHE A 38 -2.53 2.69 -9.31
N GLY A 39 -2.01 1.91 -8.37
CA GLY A 39 -0.81 1.11 -8.54
C GLY A 39 -0.97 0.06 -9.64
N LEU A 40 -2.13 -0.59 -9.73
CA LEU A 40 -2.42 -1.57 -10.79
C LEU A 40 -2.49 -0.90 -12.16
N ILE A 41 -3.13 0.27 -12.27
CA ILE A 41 -3.16 1.03 -13.53
C ILE A 41 -1.74 1.36 -13.98
N LEU A 42 -0.91 1.90 -13.08
CA LEU A 42 0.48 2.23 -13.38
C LEU A 42 1.29 0.99 -13.77
N ALA A 43 1.12 -0.14 -13.06
CA ALA A 43 1.79 -1.40 -13.36
C ALA A 43 1.40 -1.94 -14.74
N LEU A 44 0.11 -1.94 -15.07
CA LEU A 44 -0.37 -2.37 -16.39
C LEU A 44 0.19 -1.48 -17.51
N VAL A 45 0.21 -0.15 -17.31
CA VAL A 45 0.83 0.76 -18.27
C VAL A 45 2.30 0.38 -18.47
N LEU A 46 3.08 0.19 -17.40
CA LEU A 46 4.49 -0.18 -17.49
C LEU A 46 4.68 -1.50 -18.22
N VAL A 47 3.94 -2.56 -17.88
CA VAL A 47 4.07 -3.89 -18.47
C VAL A 47 3.68 -3.89 -19.94
N LEU A 48 2.57 -3.26 -20.31
CA LEU A 48 2.05 -3.29 -21.66
C LEU A 48 2.85 -2.43 -22.64
N THR A 49 3.43 -1.32 -22.15
CA THR A 49 4.12 -0.33 -22.99
C THR A 49 5.64 -0.45 -22.97
N ARG A 50 6.21 -1.37 -22.18
CA ARG A 50 7.66 -1.65 -22.18
C ARG A 50 8.17 -2.10 -23.54
N LYS A 51 9.48 -2.02 -23.76
CA LYS A 51 10.12 -2.58 -24.96
C LYS A 51 9.87 -4.10 -25.01
N GLY A 52 9.25 -4.59 -26.08
CA GLY A 52 8.79 -5.98 -26.20
C GLY A 52 7.45 -6.28 -25.51
N GLY A 53 6.73 -5.26 -25.01
CA GLY A 53 5.38 -5.43 -24.47
C GLY A 53 4.30 -5.55 -25.56
N VAL A 54 3.04 -5.69 -25.13
CA VAL A 54 1.88 -5.91 -26.01
C VAL A 54 1.60 -4.70 -26.89
N ILE A 55 1.78 -3.48 -26.36
CA ILE A 55 1.52 -2.23 -27.09
C ILE A 55 2.84 -1.61 -27.53
N GLN A 56 3.08 -1.55 -28.84
CA GLN A 56 4.29 -1.02 -29.45
C GLN A 56 4.02 0.31 -30.18
N GLY A 57 5.03 1.19 -30.23
CA GLY A 57 4.97 2.43 -30.99
C GLY A 57 5.69 3.59 -30.29
N LYS A 58 5.71 4.77 -30.93
CA LYS A 58 6.35 5.97 -30.37
C LYS A 58 5.61 6.48 -29.12
N VAL A 59 4.27 6.51 -29.16
CA VAL A 59 3.43 6.94 -28.03
C VAL A 59 3.61 6.01 -26.83
N SER A 60 3.63 4.68 -27.07
CA SER A 60 3.87 3.68 -26.02
C SER A 60 5.21 3.90 -25.30
N ARG A 61 6.28 4.17 -26.06
CA ARG A 61 7.60 4.47 -25.47
C ARG A 61 7.61 5.73 -24.62
N ILE A 62 6.95 6.80 -25.07
CA ILE A 62 6.83 8.05 -24.31
C ILE A 62 6.03 7.80 -23.02
N LEU A 63 4.89 7.11 -23.13
CA LEU A 63 4.05 6.78 -21.98
C LEU A 63 4.80 5.94 -20.93
N TYR A 64 5.53 4.91 -21.39
CA TYR A 64 6.41 4.13 -20.53
C TYR A 64 7.44 5.01 -19.82
N ALA A 65 8.14 5.86 -20.55
CA ALA A 65 9.19 6.72 -19.99
C ALA A 65 8.62 7.67 -18.93
N VAL A 66 7.50 8.34 -19.21
CA VAL A 66 6.85 9.27 -18.29
C VAL A 66 6.40 8.56 -17.00
N VAL A 67 5.67 7.43 -17.14
CA VAL A 67 5.17 6.68 -15.98
C VAL A 67 6.33 6.08 -15.19
N ASN A 68 7.36 5.55 -15.85
CA ASN A 68 8.53 4.99 -15.19
C ASN A 68 9.31 6.07 -14.41
N VAL A 69 9.49 7.27 -14.98
CA VAL A 69 10.12 8.40 -14.27
C VAL A 69 9.27 8.81 -13.07
N TYR A 70 7.95 8.98 -13.23
CA TYR A 70 7.05 9.32 -12.14
C TYR A 70 7.16 8.31 -10.98
N VAL A 71 7.05 7.01 -11.28
CA VAL A 71 7.14 5.93 -10.28
C VAL A 71 8.49 5.96 -9.57
N ASN A 72 9.60 6.13 -10.29
CA ASN A 72 10.93 6.15 -9.71
C ASN A 72 11.15 7.40 -8.85
N VAL A 73 10.74 8.58 -9.29
CA VAL A 73 10.89 9.85 -8.55
C VAL A 73 10.15 9.78 -7.21
N ILE A 74 8.87 9.40 -7.21
CA ILE A 74 8.10 9.34 -5.95
C ILE A 74 8.70 8.31 -4.98
N ARG A 75 9.13 7.14 -5.48
CA ARG A 75 9.76 6.11 -4.65
C ARG A 75 11.13 6.48 -4.11
N SER A 76 11.82 7.43 -4.73
CA SER A 76 13.11 7.94 -4.27
C SER A 76 12.98 8.93 -3.10
N VAL A 77 11.78 9.48 -2.88
CA VAL A 77 11.53 10.42 -1.79
C VAL A 77 11.18 9.65 -0.51
N PRO A 78 11.90 9.85 0.61
CA PRO A 78 11.53 9.29 1.90
C PRO A 78 10.10 9.72 2.28
N PHE A 79 9.28 8.78 2.78
CA PHE A 79 7.86 9.05 3.05
C PHE A 79 7.62 10.27 3.94
N VAL A 80 8.45 10.45 4.99
CA VAL A 80 8.33 11.61 5.92
C VAL A 80 8.48 12.94 5.17
N ILE A 81 9.43 13.00 4.23
CA ILE A 81 9.65 14.21 3.41
C ILE A 81 8.48 14.41 2.45
N LEU A 82 8.04 13.35 1.78
CA LEU A 82 6.88 13.39 0.90
C LEU A 82 5.63 13.90 1.64
N LEU A 83 5.37 13.38 2.84
CA LEU A 83 4.24 13.76 3.68
C LEU A 83 4.23 15.27 3.97
N VAL A 84 5.38 15.84 4.40
CA VAL A 84 5.50 17.26 4.70
C VAL A 84 5.38 18.11 3.41
N THR A 85 6.04 17.69 2.35
CA THR A 85 6.04 18.41 1.05
C THR A 85 4.63 18.49 0.46
N ILE A 86 3.80 17.46 0.66
CA ILE A 86 2.46 17.41 0.07
C ILE A 86 1.36 17.99 0.99
N MET A 87 1.70 18.50 2.18
CA MET A 87 0.73 19.13 3.08
C MET A 87 -0.16 20.20 2.41
N PRO A 88 0.38 21.12 1.55
CA PRO A 88 -0.46 22.10 0.87
C PRO A 88 -1.52 21.43 -0.01
N LEU A 89 -1.15 20.38 -0.74
CA LEU A 89 -2.09 19.61 -1.58
C LEU A 89 -3.11 18.86 -0.72
N THR A 90 -2.67 18.25 0.39
CA THR A 90 -3.56 17.60 1.36
C THR A 90 -4.61 18.56 1.87
N ARG A 91 -4.21 19.79 2.24
CA ARG A 91 -5.12 20.83 2.70
C ARG A 91 -6.10 21.28 1.62
N LEU A 92 -5.64 21.36 0.37
CA LEU A 92 -6.50 21.71 -0.76
C LEU A 92 -7.60 20.66 -1.00
N ILE A 93 -7.26 19.37 -0.88
CA ILE A 93 -8.19 18.25 -1.14
C ILE A 93 -9.12 18.01 0.05
N MET A 94 -8.59 18.01 1.27
CA MET A 94 -9.30 17.59 2.48
C MET A 94 -9.74 18.74 3.38
N GLY A 95 -9.33 19.98 3.09
CA GLY A 95 -9.59 21.15 3.93
C GLY A 95 -8.74 21.20 5.21
N THR A 96 -8.08 20.12 5.58
CA THR A 96 -7.23 19.97 6.78
C THR A 96 -5.99 19.14 6.47
N THR A 97 -4.96 19.28 7.30
CA THR A 97 -3.75 18.44 7.26
C THR A 97 -3.68 17.46 8.44
N ILE A 98 -4.68 17.51 9.36
CA ILE A 98 -4.70 16.73 10.59
C ILE A 98 -5.82 15.70 10.53
N GLY A 99 -5.58 14.52 11.12
CA GLY A 99 -6.52 13.41 11.20
C GLY A 99 -6.22 12.29 10.20
N SER A 100 -6.75 11.10 10.50
CA SER A 100 -6.51 9.89 9.72
C SER A 100 -7.05 9.96 8.28
N THR A 101 -8.09 10.77 8.04
CA THR A 101 -8.63 11.01 6.70
C THR A 101 -7.69 11.88 5.86
N ALA A 102 -7.12 12.94 6.44
CA ALA A 102 -6.14 13.78 5.77
C ALA A 102 -4.86 12.99 5.44
N ALA A 103 -4.42 12.11 6.34
CA ALA A 103 -3.26 11.25 6.15
C ALA A 103 -3.40 10.29 4.96
N LEU A 104 -4.62 10.00 4.48
CA LEU A 104 -4.81 9.17 3.29
C LEU A 104 -4.19 9.76 2.02
N VAL A 105 -4.20 11.08 1.86
CA VAL A 105 -3.65 11.73 0.65
C VAL A 105 -2.16 11.40 0.46
N PRO A 106 -1.26 11.70 1.40
CA PRO A 106 0.15 11.34 1.26
C PRO A 106 0.38 9.82 1.27
N LEU A 107 -0.41 9.04 2.02
CA LEU A 107 -0.28 7.58 2.05
C LEU A 107 -0.61 6.96 0.68
N VAL A 108 -1.70 7.40 0.02
CA VAL A 108 -2.07 6.93 -1.31
C VAL A 108 -1.04 7.34 -2.36
N LEU A 109 -0.54 8.57 -2.30
CA LEU A 109 0.49 9.03 -3.23
C LEU A 109 1.80 8.23 -3.09
N TYR A 110 2.17 7.88 -1.86
CA TYR A 110 3.34 7.06 -1.57
C TYR A 110 3.17 5.61 -2.03
N ILE A 111 2.04 4.98 -1.66
CA ILE A 111 1.86 3.55 -1.85
C ILE A 111 1.54 3.18 -3.30
N SER A 112 0.89 4.06 -4.08
CA SER A 112 0.51 3.75 -5.47
C SER A 112 1.72 3.47 -6.36
N PRO A 113 2.78 4.29 -6.42
CA PRO A 113 3.99 3.98 -7.18
C PRO A 113 4.78 2.81 -6.60
N TYR A 114 4.74 2.62 -5.27
CA TYR A 114 5.37 1.48 -4.61
C TYR A 114 4.71 0.16 -5.05
N LEU A 115 3.37 0.09 -4.99
CA LEU A 115 2.59 -1.04 -5.47
C LEU A 115 2.73 -1.23 -6.98
N ALA A 116 2.78 -0.14 -7.76
CA ALA A 116 2.98 -0.23 -9.20
C ALA A 116 4.23 -1.05 -9.56
N ARG A 117 5.35 -0.83 -8.87
CA ARG A 117 6.58 -1.58 -9.11
C ARG A 117 6.50 -3.03 -8.64
N LEU A 118 5.87 -3.29 -7.50
CA LEU A 118 5.68 -4.65 -6.99
C LEU A 118 4.74 -5.46 -7.91
N LEU A 119 3.64 -4.85 -8.35
CA LEU A 119 2.68 -5.47 -9.26
C LEU A 119 3.28 -5.66 -10.67
N GLU A 120 4.07 -4.70 -11.16
CA GLU A 120 4.81 -4.85 -12.41
C GLU A 120 5.71 -6.10 -12.34
N ASN A 121 6.51 -6.26 -11.28
CA ASN A 121 7.35 -7.43 -11.12
C ASN A 121 6.52 -8.73 -11.11
N SER A 122 5.38 -8.74 -10.41
CA SER A 122 4.48 -9.89 -10.39
C SER A 122 3.91 -10.20 -11.79
N LEU A 123 3.48 -9.18 -12.53
CA LEU A 123 2.94 -9.34 -13.89
C LEU A 123 4.00 -9.85 -14.89
N LEU A 124 5.27 -9.51 -14.65
CA LEU A 124 6.39 -9.96 -15.48
C LEU A 124 6.78 -11.43 -15.23
N GLU A 125 6.25 -12.09 -14.21
CA GLU A 125 6.39 -13.53 -14.00
C GLU A 125 5.59 -14.37 -15.04
N CYS A 126 4.61 -13.74 -15.72
CA CYS A 126 3.88 -14.40 -16.81
C CYS A 126 4.84 -14.75 -17.95
N SER A 127 4.82 -16.02 -18.37
CA SER A 127 5.67 -16.48 -19.47
C SER A 127 5.39 -15.70 -20.76
N PRO A 128 6.43 -15.20 -21.46
CA PRO A 128 6.27 -14.53 -22.73
C PRO A 128 5.51 -15.39 -23.76
N GLY A 129 5.73 -16.72 -23.77
CA GLY A 129 5.06 -17.64 -24.67
C GLY A 129 3.54 -17.67 -24.51
N ILE A 130 3.01 -17.45 -23.29
CA ILE A 130 1.55 -17.32 -23.05
C ILE A 130 1.01 -16.08 -23.77
N ILE A 131 1.73 -14.97 -23.68
CA ILE A 131 1.32 -13.70 -24.33
C ILE A 131 1.41 -13.82 -25.84
N GLU A 132 2.49 -14.42 -26.36
CA GLU A 132 2.68 -14.65 -27.81
C GLU A 132 1.60 -15.59 -28.37
N ALA A 133 1.28 -16.67 -27.67
CA ALA A 133 0.20 -17.58 -28.06
C ALA A 133 -1.16 -16.87 -28.07
N ALA A 134 -1.46 -16.04 -27.06
CA ALA A 134 -2.68 -15.24 -27.02
C ALA A 134 -2.78 -14.27 -28.21
N GLN A 135 -1.67 -13.60 -28.55
CA GLN A 135 -1.59 -12.71 -29.71
C GLN A 135 -1.78 -13.46 -31.03
N ALA A 136 -1.15 -14.64 -31.19
CA ALA A 136 -1.31 -15.49 -32.37
C ALA A 136 -2.75 -15.97 -32.57
N MET A 137 -3.52 -16.17 -31.49
CA MET A 137 -4.96 -16.47 -31.52
C MET A 137 -5.84 -15.23 -31.77
N GLY A 138 -5.27 -14.04 -32.00
CA GLY A 138 -5.99 -12.80 -32.26
C GLY A 138 -6.60 -12.13 -31.02
N ALA A 139 -6.13 -12.46 -29.81
CA ALA A 139 -6.61 -11.83 -28.58
C ALA A 139 -6.23 -10.33 -28.54
N ASN A 140 -7.23 -9.48 -28.25
CA ASN A 140 -6.98 -8.07 -28.05
C ASN A 140 -6.33 -7.80 -26.67
N THR A 141 -5.79 -6.58 -26.48
CA THR A 141 -5.06 -6.20 -25.25
C THR A 141 -5.89 -6.44 -23.97
N TRP A 142 -7.18 -6.15 -23.97
CA TRP A 142 -8.05 -6.38 -22.82
C TRP A 142 -8.21 -7.87 -22.53
N GLN A 143 -8.37 -8.70 -23.55
CA GLN A 143 -8.42 -10.16 -23.42
C GLN A 143 -7.13 -10.73 -22.88
N ILE A 144 -5.96 -10.22 -23.35
CA ILE A 144 -4.67 -10.60 -22.82
C ILE A 144 -4.56 -10.29 -21.33
N ILE A 145 -4.94 -9.09 -20.91
CA ILE A 145 -4.92 -8.70 -19.49
C ILE A 145 -5.86 -9.61 -18.68
N ARG A 146 -7.12 -9.73 -19.09
CA ARG A 146 -8.19 -10.33 -18.28
C ARG A 146 -8.10 -11.85 -18.19
N TYR A 147 -7.71 -12.52 -19.27
CA TYR A 147 -7.78 -13.98 -19.38
C TYR A 147 -6.41 -14.67 -19.31
N PHE A 148 -5.32 -13.96 -19.53
CA PHE A 148 -3.98 -14.54 -19.52
C PHE A 148 -3.10 -13.91 -18.44
N LEU A 149 -2.84 -12.60 -18.50
CA LEU A 149 -1.88 -11.93 -17.64
C LEU A 149 -2.32 -11.92 -16.17
N MET A 150 -3.54 -11.42 -15.88
CA MET A 150 -4.04 -11.32 -14.50
C MET A 150 -4.21 -12.70 -13.83
N PRO A 151 -4.91 -13.68 -14.44
CA PRO A 151 -5.07 -14.99 -13.80
C PRO A 151 -3.73 -15.67 -13.52
N GLU A 152 -2.79 -15.59 -14.48
CA GLU A 152 -1.47 -16.21 -14.36
C GLU A 152 -0.65 -15.65 -13.20
N THR A 153 -0.83 -14.42 -12.84
CA THR A 153 0.02 -13.72 -11.85
C THR A 153 -0.68 -13.42 -10.51
N LEU A 154 -1.96 -13.79 -10.36
CA LEU A 154 -2.75 -13.47 -9.15
C LEU A 154 -2.06 -13.86 -7.84
N GLY A 155 -1.44 -15.04 -7.78
CA GLY A 155 -0.76 -15.50 -6.57
C GLY A 155 0.40 -14.59 -6.15
N SER A 156 1.22 -14.17 -7.11
CA SER A 156 2.33 -13.22 -6.91
C SER A 156 1.84 -11.81 -6.61
N MET A 157 0.76 -11.37 -7.28
CA MET A 157 0.14 -10.07 -7.02
C MET A 157 -0.38 -9.96 -5.58
N VAL A 158 -0.96 -11.03 -5.03
CA VAL A 158 -1.40 -11.06 -3.62
C VAL A 158 -0.22 -10.89 -2.67
N LEU A 159 0.93 -11.53 -2.95
CA LEU A 159 2.14 -11.33 -2.16
C LEU A 159 2.69 -9.90 -2.29
N ALA A 160 2.64 -9.32 -3.48
CA ALA A 160 3.00 -7.93 -3.72
C ALA A 160 2.12 -6.97 -2.90
N LEU A 161 0.80 -7.19 -2.89
CA LEU A 161 -0.15 -6.42 -2.07
C LEU A 161 0.10 -6.61 -0.57
N THR A 162 0.43 -7.82 -0.14
CA THR A 162 0.79 -8.12 1.26
C THR A 162 2.02 -7.32 1.68
N THR A 163 3.06 -7.31 0.85
CA THR A 163 4.28 -6.51 1.08
C THR A 163 3.96 -5.02 1.11
N GLY A 164 3.12 -4.55 0.20
CA GLY A 164 2.64 -3.17 0.16
C GLY A 164 1.87 -2.78 1.42
N ALA A 165 0.98 -3.65 1.91
CA ALA A 165 0.21 -3.41 3.14
C ALA A 165 1.12 -3.26 4.38
N ILE A 166 2.17 -4.09 4.49
CA ILE A 166 3.16 -3.99 5.56
C ILE A 166 3.93 -2.66 5.46
N GLY A 167 4.38 -2.29 4.25
CA GLY A 167 5.03 -1.00 4.03
C GLY A 167 4.13 0.19 4.37
N LEU A 168 2.85 0.10 4.01
CA LEU A 168 1.85 1.13 4.31
C LEU A 168 1.55 1.24 5.81
N LEU A 169 1.57 0.11 6.54
CA LEU A 169 1.45 0.12 8.01
C LEU A 169 2.61 0.91 8.64
N GLY A 170 3.85 0.71 8.17
CA GLY A 170 5.00 1.50 8.61
C GLY A 170 4.88 3.00 8.27
N ALA A 171 4.43 3.32 7.06
CA ALA A 171 4.16 4.71 6.65
C ALA A 171 3.05 5.35 7.48
N SER A 172 1.97 4.61 7.81
CA SER A 172 0.87 5.10 8.66
C SER A 172 1.33 5.47 10.06
N ALA A 173 2.32 4.77 10.62
CA ALA A 173 2.91 5.11 11.91
C ALA A 173 3.62 6.48 11.87
N MET A 174 4.34 6.79 10.78
CA MET A 174 4.96 8.10 10.57
C MET A 174 3.92 9.20 10.33
N ALA A 175 2.85 8.90 9.56
CA ALA A 175 1.74 9.82 9.37
C ALA A 175 1.02 10.12 10.70
N GLY A 176 0.95 9.13 11.60
CA GLY A 176 0.42 9.29 12.95
C GLY A 176 1.15 10.35 13.75
N TYR A 177 2.47 10.34 13.73
CA TYR A 177 3.32 11.30 14.44
C TYR A 177 3.08 12.77 14.01
N VAL A 178 2.74 13.01 12.75
CA VAL A 178 2.44 14.37 12.24
C VAL A 178 0.93 14.70 12.29
N GLY A 179 0.20 14.07 13.19
CA GLY A 179 -1.22 14.37 13.45
C GLY A 179 -2.23 13.49 12.72
N GLY A 180 -1.81 12.42 12.07
CA GLY A 180 -2.71 11.43 11.46
C GLY A 180 -3.41 10.52 12.47
N GLY A 181 -2.92 10.47 13.73
CA GLY A 181 -3.40 9.54 14.75
C GLY A 181 -2.92 8.10 14.50
N GLY A 182 -3.59 7.14 15.12
CA GLY A 182 -3.26 5.73 14.99
C GLY A 182 -2.24 5.24 16.01
N VAL A 183 -1.86 3.95 15.90
CA VAL A 183 -0.93 3.30 16.85
C VAL A 183 0.45 3.97 16.82
N GLY A 184 0.86 4.52 15.66
CA GLY A 184 2.10 5.28 15.53
C GLY A 184 2.15 6.52 16.40
N ASP A 185 1.05 7.28 16.50
CA ASP A 185 0.93 8.42 17.41
C ASP A 185 1.08 7.99 18.87
N LEU A 186 0.42 6.89 19.27
CA LEU A 186 0.58 6.35 20.62
C LEU A 186 2.03 5.93 20.91
N THR A 187 2.71 5.29 19.94
CA THR A 187 4.07 4.83 20.12
C THR A 187 5.05 5.99 20.28
N LEU A 188 4.98 6.98 19.40
CA LEU A 188 5.96 8.06 19.34
C LEU A 188 5.63 9.17 20.34
N THR A 189 4.40 9.70 20.31
CA THR A 189 4.02 10.84 21.16
C THR A 189 3.83 10.42 22.62
N TYR A 190 3.12 9.32 22.88
CA TYR A 190 2.80 8.89 24.26
C TYR A 190 3.78 7.88 24.82
N GLY A 191 4.41 7.05 23.99
CA GLY A 191 5.44 6.10 24.38
C GLY A 191 6.81 6.75 24.50
N TYR A 192 7.34 7.21 23.38
CA TYR A 192 8.71 7.70 23.28
C TYR A 192 8.90 9.09 23.89
N GLU A 193 8.18 10.13 23.45
CA GLU A 193 8.37 11.51 23.93
C GLU A 193 8.06 11.67 25.44
N LYS A 194 7.04 10.94 25.94
CA LYS A 194 6.67 10.94 27.36
C LYS A 194 7.41 9.90 28.20
N MET A 195 8.44 9.27 27.63
CA MET A 195 9.26 8.24 28.31
C MET A 195 8.43 7.11 28.94
N ASN A 196 7.29 6.76 28.36
CA ASN A 196 6.42 5.68 28.81
C ASN A 196 6.78 4.37 28.10
N THR A 197 7.88 3.76 28.52
CA THR A 197 8.43 2.53 27.93
C THR A 197 7.43 1.36 27.90
N PRO A 198 6.63 1.09 28.98
CA PRO A 198 5.64 0.01 28.91
C PRO A 198 4.58 0.22 27.83
N LEU A 199 4.12 1.46 27.62
CA LEU A 199 3.18 1.79 26.55
C LEU A 199 3.82 1.63 25.17
N MET A 200 5.06 2.08 25.01
CA MET A 200 5.82 1.92 23.77
C MET A 200 5.95 0.43 23.37
N ILE A 201 6.32 -0.42 24.33
CA ILE A 201 6.43 -1.87 24.09
C ILE A 201 5.08 -2.45 23.71
N LEU A 202 4.00 -2.11 24.41
CA LEU A 202 2.65 -2.58 24.08
C LEU A 202 2.24 -2.22 22.64
N THR A 203 2.47 -0.96 22.24
CA THR A 203 2.11 -0.50 20.89
C THR A 203 2.96 -1.15 19.80
N VAL A 204 4.24 -1.42 20.05
CA VAL A 204 5.10 -2.20 19.15
C VAL A 204 4.58 -3.63 19.01
N VAL A 205 4.19 -4.29 20.10
CA VAL A 205 3.58 -5.64 20.03
C VAL A 205 2.30 -5.62 19.19
N ILE A 206 1.44 -4.60 19.35
CA ILE A 206 0.23 -4.46 18.53
C ILE A 206 0.57 -4.33 17.03
N LEU A 207 1.58 -3.52 16.68
CA LEU A 207 2.02 -3.37 15.29
C LEU A 207 2.58 -4.70 14.74
N VAL A 208 3.36 -5.43 15.52
CA VAL A 208 3.86 -6.76 15.14
C VAL A 208 2.69 -7.73 14.90
N VAL A 209 1.67 -7.73 15.75
CA VAL A 209 0.48 -8.57 15.56
C VAL A 209 -0.23 -8.20 14.26
N PHE A 210 -0.39 -6.91 13.94
CA PHE A 210 -0.98 -6.48 12.68
C PHE A 210 -0.18 -6.96 11.45
N VAL A 211 1.15 -6.83 11.50
CA VAL A 211 2.04 -7.34 10.44
C VAL A 211 1.87 -8.84 10.26
N GLN A 212 1.89 -9.61 11.35
CA GLN A 212 1.76 -11.07 11.29
C GLN A 212 0.40 -11.50 10.73
N LEU A 213 -0.68 -10.81 11.10
CA LEU A 213 -2.02 -11.09 10.56
C LEU A 213 -2.07 -10.80 9.05
N ILE A 214 -1.56 -9.65 8.61
CA ILE A 214 -1.49 -9.29 7.19
C ILE A 214 -0.68 -10.35 6.42
N GLN A 215 0.47 -10.74 6.94
CA GLN A 215 1.38 -11.70 6.31
C GLN A 215 0.77 -13.11 6.24
N PHE A 216 0.13 -13.56 7.34
CA PHE A 216 -0.54 -14.84 7.39
C PHE A 216 -1.70 -14.92 6.39
N LEU A 217 -2.58 -13.91 6.38
CA LEU A 217 -3.73 -13.85 5.47
C LEU A 217 -3.27 -13.78 4.00
N GLY A 218 -2.34 -12.90 3.68
CA GLY A 218 -1.81 -12.76 2.33
C GLY A 218 -1.13 -14.03 1.83
N GLY A 219 -0.31 -14.66 2.68
CA GLY A 219 0.33 -15.96 2.36
C GLY A 219 -0.68 -17.08 2.16
N ALA A 220 -1.72 -17.15 2.98
CA ALA A 220 -2.77 -18.17 2.85
C ALA A 220 -3.55 -18.01 1.52
N VAL A 221 -3.96 -16.78 1.19
CA VAL A 221 -4.66 -16.46 -0.07
C VAL A 221 -3.78 -16.77 -1.28
N SER A 222 -2.51 -16.36 -1.26
CA SER A 222 -1.58 -16.62 -2.36
C SER A 222 -1.38 -18.11 -2.60
N ARG A 223 -1.18 -18.90 -1.55
CA ARG A 223 -1.05 -20.38 -1.66
C ARG A 223 -2.30 -21.00 -2.29
N LYS A 224 -3.50 -20.58 -1.85
CA LYS A 224 -4.75 -21.09 -2.42
C LYS A 224 -4.88 -20.78 -3.92
N LEU A 225 -4.49 -19.57 -4.34
CA LEU A 225 -4.54 -19.17 -5.74
C LEU A 225 -3.52 -19.93 -6.61
N ARG A 226 -2.35 -20.27 -6.05
CA ARG A 226 -1.32 -21.05 -6.77
C ARG A 226 -1.65 -22.55 -6.82
N ALA A 227 -2.37 -23.10 -5.83
CA ALA A 227 -2.73 -24.51 -5.79
C ALA A 227 -3.81 -24.92 -6.82
N HIS A 228 -4.50 -23.99 -7.43
CA HIS A 228 -5.51 -24.21 -8.47
C HIS A 228 -4.94 -24.14 -9.90
N ARG A 229 -3.63 -24.19 -10.05
CA ARG A 229 -2.85 -24.28 -11.28
C ARG A 229 -2.16 -25.63 -11.36
#